data_a4e32f5b6a91f65cf90e989b9f78c610
#
_entry.id   a4e32f5b6a91f65cf90e989b9f78c610
#
_cell.length_a   1.000
_cell.length_b   1.000
_cell.length_c   1.000
_cell.angle_alpha   90.00
_cell.angle_beta   90.00
_cell.angle_gamma   90.00
#
_symmetry.space_group_name_H-M   'P 1'
#
loop_
_entity.id
_entity.type
_entity.pdbx_description
1 polymer ?
#
loop_
_entity_poly.entity_id
_entity_poly.type
_entity_poly.pdbx_seq_one_letter_code
_entity_poly.pdbx_strand_id
1 'polypeptide(L)'
;TRVESIQPITTTSYRIFEDDKNNILFRFRWDYDGKTYTVPYQNVIHVKARYNKRRFLGTTPDMELKRSLDLIETSGETIKNIVNRSNSLAGYLKYNNIADDEELKEIARNFQDAYMNKDNAGGIAAIDNTVEFKEISQRTPSIPTNQITFLRDNIYRYYGVNDKILTSTLNDTEFISFYENVIEPISVQLSYEFTFKLLTPREIGYGNRIDFVANLLQYATLQTRETIGGGMFDRGALTINEYRELMYYGPVEDGDQRLVSLNYVKVGDQSLYQVGQQNEPPDDTGANDREKRAMQAAARAYMQIMKGG
;
A
#
# COMPACT_ATOMS: atom_id res chain seq x y z
N THR A 1 -26.98 20.29 8.76
CA THR A 1 -27.65 19.05 8.31
C THR A 1 -26.96 17.90 9.04
N ARG A 2 -27.74 17.07 9.76
CA ARG A 2 -27.17 15.91 10.47
C ARG A 2 -27.05 14.75 9.49
N VAL A 3 -25.88 14.15 9.37
CA VAL A 3 -25.69 12.91 8.60
C VAL A 3 -26.29 11.76 9.42
N GLU A 4 -27.24 11.04 8.83
CA GLU A 4 -27.89 9.91 9.50
C GLU A 4 -27.18 8.59 9.20
N SER A 5 -26.74 8.41 7.95
CA SER A 5 -26.01 7.22 7.53
C SER A 5 -25.14 7.50 6.31
N ILE A 6 -24.08 6.72 6.13
CA ILE A 6 -23.26 6.68 4.92
C ILE A 6 -23.28 5.25 4.43
N GLN A 7 -23.71 5.05 3.18
CA GLN A 7 -23.85 3.72 2.59
C GLN A 7 -23.00 3.60 1.32
N PRO A 8 -22.27 2.51 1.15
CA PRO A 8 -21.59 2.23 -0.11
C PRO A 8 -22.63 1.94 -1.19
N ILE A 9 -22.46 2.55 -2.35
CA ILE A 9 -23.35 2.35 -3.50
C ILE A 9 -22.64 1.44 -4.50
N THR A 10 -23.23 0.27 -4.75
CA THR A 10 -22.90 -0.57 -5.89
C THR A 10 -23.90 -0.28 -7.01
N THR A 11 -23.41 -0.03 -8.22
CA THR A 11 -24.29 0.36 -9.33
C THR A 11 -23.79 -0.20 -10.67
N THR A 12 -24.72 -0.76 -11.45
CA THR A 12 -24.48 -1.19 -12.82
C THR A 12 -24.56 -0.06 -13.83
N SER A 13 -25.29 1.01 -13.51
CA SER A 13 -25.45 2.16 -14.39
C SER A 13 -25.57 3.45 -13.61
N TYR A 14 -24.87 4.46 -14.06
CA TYR A 14 -24.97 5.80 -13.46
C TYR A 14 -24.88 6.88 -14.53
N ARG A 15 -25.41 8.06 -14.19
CA ARG A 15 -25.32 9.26 -15.00
C ARG A 15 -25.18 10.49 -14.09
N ILE A 16 -24.30 11.37 -14.48
CA ILE A 16 -24.15 12.68 -13.85
C ILE A 16 -24.65 13.70 -14.86
N PHE A 17 -25.51 14.59 -14.43
CA PHE A 17 -26.10 15.62 -15.26
C PHE A 17 -26.40 16.88 -14.45
N GLU A 18 -26.58 17.97 -15.14
CA GLU A 18 -26.93 19.27 -14.57
C GLU A 18 -28.43 19.51 -14.77
N ASP A 19 -29.11 20.01 -13.77
CA ASP A 19 -30.51 20.42 -13.88
C ASP A 19 -30.63 21.86 -14.44
N ASP A 20 -31.87 22.31 -14.72
CA ASP A 20 -32.13 23.65 -15.23
C ASP A 20 -31.70 24.77 -14.27
N LYS A 21 -31.32 24.45 -13.02
CA LYS A 21 -30.86 25.38 -11.98
C LYS A 21 -29.36 25.29 -11.75
N ASN A 22 -28.61 24.64 -12.66
CA ASN A 22 -27.17 24.42 -12.56
C ASN A 22 -26.75 23.57 -11.35
N ASN A 23 -27.66 22.73 -10.80
CA ASN A 23 -27.27 21.77 -9.76
C ASN A 23 -26.79 20.47 -10.40
N ILE A 24 -25.68 19.97 -9.92
CA ILE A 24 -25.15 18.67 -10.37
C ILE A 24 -25.90 17.57 -9.63
N LEU A 25 -26.54 16.69 -10.40
CA LEU A 25 -27.30 15.55 -9.91
C LEU A 25 -26.61 14.25 -10.31
N PHE A 26 -26.64 13.29 -9.42
CA PHE A 26 -26.16 11.93 -9.62
C PHE A 26 -27.36 10.99 -9.67
N ARG A 27 -27.57 10.35 -10.81
CA ARG A 27 -28.58 9.32 -11.00
C ARG A 27 -27.87 7.98 -11.15
N PHE A 28 -28.33 7.00 -10.35
CA PHE A 28 -27.76 5.64 -10.39
C PHE A 28 -28.86 4.60 -10.18
N ARG A 29 -28.62 3.42 -10.71
CA ARG A 29 -29.44 2.25 -10.40
C ARG A 29 -28.71 1.45 -9.33
N TRP A 30 -29.34 1.34 -8.16
CA TRP A 30 -28.74 0.62 -7.05
C TRP A 30 -28.92 -0.89 -7.25
N ASP A 31 -27.82 -1.64 -7.18
CA ASP A 31 -27.84 -3.08 -7.43
C ASP A 31 -28.59 -3.86 -6.35
N TYR A 32 -28.64 -3.33 -5.12
CA TYR A 32 -29.30 -3.97 -3.99
C TYR A 32 -30.81 -4.13 -4.18
N ASP A 33 -31.51 -3.11 -4.69
CA ASP A 33 -32.97 -3.12 -4.84
C ASP A 33 -33.45 -2.93 -6.29
N GLY A 34 -32.49 -2.74 -7.22
CA GLY A 34 -32.76 -2.56 -8.65
C GLY A 34 -33.46 -1.24 -9.01
N LYS A 35 -33.66 -0.33 -8.04
CA LYS A 35 -34.33 0.95 -8.27
C LYS A 35 -33.35 2.03 -8.70
N THR A 36 -33.90 3.03 -9.38
CA THR A 36 -33.16 4.20 -9.81
C THR A 36 -33.34 5.35 -8.85
N TYR A 37 -32.25 5.87 -8.35
CA TYR A 37 -32.25 7.03 -7.44
C TYR A 37 -31.59 8.23 -8.15
N THR A 38 -32.06 9.43 -7.77
CA THR A 38 -31.43 10.68 -8.20
C THR A 38 -31.17 11.51 -6.95
N VAL A 39 -29.93 11.82 -6.69
CA VAL A 39 -29.51 12.56 -5.50
C VAL A 39 -28.62 13.75 -5.90
N PRO A 40 -28.60 14.83 -5.12
CA PRO A 40 -27.64 15.90 -5.33
C PRO A 40 -26.21 15.37 -5.21
N TYR A 41 -25.35 15.79 -6.11
CA TYR A 41 -23.95 15.32 -6.11
C TYR A 41 -23.17 15.68 -4.83
N GLN A 42 -23.56 16.76 -4.18
CA GLN A 42 -23.00 17.14 -2.88
C GLN A 42 -23.24 16.09 -1.77
N ASN A 43 -24.22 15.21 -1.94
CA ASN A 43 -24.51 14.13 -1.00
C ASN A 43 -23.80 12.80 -1.38
N VAL A 44 -22.93 12.82 -2.39
CA VAL A 44 -22.22 11.64 -2.87
C VAL A 44 -20.74 11.78 -2.59
N ILE A 45 -20.17 10.89 -1.80
CA ILE A 45 -18.71 10.77 -1.64
C ILE A 45 -18.17 10.07 -2.89
N HIS A 46 -17.41 10.79 -3.69
CA HIS A 46 -16.94 10.29 -4.97
C HIS A 46 -15.42 10.22 -5.03
N VAL A 47 -14.85 9.02 -4.84
CA VAL A 47 -13.43 8.75 -5.00
C VAL A 47 -13.16 8.33 -6.45
N LYS A 48 -12.21 8.99 -7.08
CA LYS A 48 -11.87 8.81 -8.50
C LYS A 48 -10.58 8.03 -8.64
N ALA A 49 -10.64 6.92 -9.35
CA ALA A 49 -9.41 6.25 -9.78
C ALA A 49 -8.71 7.14 -10.83
N ARG A 50 -7.40 7.39 -10.64
CA ARG A 50 -6.57 8.21 -11.53
C ARG A 50 -7.20 9.57 -11.83
N TYR A 51 -7.26 10.41 -10.80
CA TYR A 51 -7.82 11.75 -10.88
C TYR A 51 -7.26 12.56 -12.06
N ASN A 52 -8.16 13.10 -12.87
CA ASN A 52 -7.83 13.99 -13.96
C ASN A 52 -8.65 15.29 -13.82
N LYS A 53 -7.97 16.44 -13.77
CA LYS A 53 -8.60 17.76 -13.62
C LYS A 53 -9.62 18.08 -14.71
N ARG A 54 -9.51 17.48 -15.89
CA ARG A 54 -10.37 17.76 -17.04
C ARG A 54 -11.62 16.89 -17.10
N ARG A 55 -11.72 15.84 -16.29
CA ARG A 55 -12.84 14.90 -16.32
C ARG A 55 -13.51 14.85 -14.97
N PHE A 56 -14.83 14.90 -14.98
CA PHE A 56 -15.65 14.73 -13.76
C PHE A 56 -15.47 13.32 -13.18
N LEU A 57 -15.36 12.34 -14.04
CA LEU A 57 -15.04 10.94 -13.70
C LEU A 57 -13.52 10.72 -13.74
N GLY A 58 -13.08 9.71 -13.02
CA GLY A 58 -11.70 9.25 -13.12
C GLY A 58 -11.34 8.76 -14.53
N THR A 59 -10.07 8.49 -14.75
CA THR A 59 -9.59 7.97 -16.04
C THR A 59 -9.82 6.45 -16.10
N THR A 60 -10.50 6.00 -17.14
CA THR A 60 -10.65 4.56 -17.43
C THR A 60 -9.31 3.94 -17.84
N PRO A 61 -9.14 2.61 -17.69
CA PRO A 61 -7.99 1.91 -18.24
C PRO A 61 -7.84 2.22 -19.74
N ASP A 62 -6.73 2.83 -20.08
CA ASP A 62 -6.48 3.27 -21.46
C ASP A 62 -6.19 2.08 -22.38
N MET A 63 -6.15 2.39 -23.68
CA MET A 63 -5.87 1.42 -24.75
C MET A 63 -4.60 0.59 -24.51
N GLU A 64 -3.63 1.12 -23.75
CA GLU A 64 -2.39 0.41 -23.42
C GLU A 64 -2.63 -0.80 -22.52
N LEU A 65 -3.46 -0.64 -21.47
CA LEU A 65 -3.82 -1.78 -20.63
C LEU A 65 -4.63 -2.80 -21.40
N LYS A 66 -5.59 -2.35 -22.21
CA LYS A 66 -6.38 -3.24 -23.08
C LYS A 66 -5.47 -4.04 -24.00
N ARG A 67 -4.50 -3.36 -24.65
CA ARG A 67 -3.53 -4.04 -25.52
C ARG A 67 -2.70 -5.10 -24.78
N SER A 68 -2.27 -4.81 -23.56
CA SER A 68 -1.53 -5.79 -22.74
C SER A 68 -2.39 -6.98 -22.35
N LEU A 69 -3.67 -6.76 -22.02
CA LEU A 69 -4.63 -7.83 -21.74
C LEU A 69 -4.91 -8.69 -22.97
N ASP A 70 -5.18 -8.09 -24.12
CA ASP A 70 -5.42 -8.78 -25.38
C ASP A 70 -4.21 -9.66 -25.77
N LEU A 71 -2.99 -9.16 -25.55
CA LEU A 71 -1.76 -9.92 -25.84
C LEU A 71 -1.57 -11.09 -24.85
N ILE A 72 -1.92 -10.92 -23.58
CA ILE A 72 -1.87 -12.02 -22.60
C ILE A 72 -2.90 -13.10 -22.95
N GLU A 73 -4.11 -12.71 -23.32
CA GLU A 73 -5.16 -13.65 -23.76
C GLU A 73 -4.69 -14.44 -24.97
N THR A 74 -4.21 -13.76 -26.01
CA THR A 74 -3.66 -14.39 -27.22
C THR A 74 -2.47 -15.32 -26.90
N SER A 75 -1.60 -14.92 -25.97
CA SER A 75 -0.48 -15.76 -25.52
C SER A 75 -0.98 -17.01 -24.80
N GLY A 76 -2.01 -16.89 -23.97
CA GLY A 76 -2.66 -18.01 -23.29
C GLY A 76 -3.29 -19.01 -24.28
N GLU A 77 -3.99 -18.52 -25.30
CA GLU A 77 -4.54 -19.36 -26.37
C GLU A 77 -3.44 -20.06 -27.16
N THR A 78 -2.35 -19.34 -27.45
CA THR A 78 -1.20 -19.94 -28.14
C THR A 78 -0.57 -21.05 -27.33
N ILE A 79 -0.36 -20.85 -26.02
CA ILE A 79 0.14 -21.90 -25.10
C ILE A 79 -0.80 -23.10 -25.10
N LYS A 80 -2.11 -22.88 -24.96
CA LYS A 80 -3.12 -23.94 -25.02
C LYS A 80 -3.04 -24.74 -26.31
N ASN A 81 -2.90 -24.03 -27.44
CA ASN A 81 -2.77 -24.67 -28.76
C ASN A 81 -1.46 -25.45 -28.89
N ILE A 82 -0.36 -24.94 -28.33
CA ILE A 82 0.93 -25.66 -28.29
C ILE A 82 0.80 -26.94 -27.49
N VAL A 83 0.22 -26.88 -26.26
CA VAL A 83 0.02 -28.04 -25.41
C VAL A 83 -0.89 -29.09 -26.11
N ASN A 84 -1.97 -28.64 -26.73
CA ASN A 84 -2.86 -29.55 -27.46
C ASN A 84 -2.16 -30.22 -28.65
N ARG A 85 -1.31 -29.47 -29.36
CA ARG A 85 -0.57 -30.00 -30.53
C ARG A 85 0.63 -30.85 -30.12
N SER A 86 1.26 -30.58 -28.98
CA SER A 86 2.39 -31.38 -28.51
C SER A 86 2.01 -32.84 -28.22
N ASN A 87 0.71 -33.09 -28.00
CA ASN A 87 0.17 -34.44 -27.79
C ASN A 87 -0.33 -35.06 -29.08
N SER A 88 -0.27 -34.38 -30.24
CA SER A 88 -0.67 -34.91 -31.55
C SER A 88 0.53 -35.13 -32.43
N LEU A 89 0.63 -36.32 -32.97
CA LEU A 89 1.63 -36.67 -33.97
C LEU A 89 1.37 -35.88 -35.23
N ALA A 90 2.32 -35.05 -35.64
CA ALA A 90 2.21 -34.28 -36.88
C ALA A 90 3.18 -34.85 -37.92
N GLY A 91 2.63 -35.28 -39.03
CA GLY A 91 3.40 -35.86 -40.11
C GLY A 91 2.63 -35.87 -41.40
N TYR A 92 3.22 -36.36 -42.44
CA TYR A 92 2.52 -36.68 -43.70
C TYR A 92 2.67 -38.14 -44.02
N LEU A 93 1.60 -38.68 -44.60
CA LEU A 93 1.58 -40.05 -45.16
C LEU A 93 2.07 -39.98 -46.61
N LYS A 94 3.09 -40.71 -46.94
CA LYS A 94 3.53 -40.90 -48.29
C LYS A 94 2.96 -42.24 -48.78
N TYR A 95 2.10 -42.17 -49.78
CA TYR A 95 1.55 -43.34 -50.46
C TYR A 95 2.41 -43.69 -51.66
N ASN A 96 2.86 -44.95 -51.75
CA ASN A 96 3.81 -45.35 -52.78
C ASN A 96 3.16 -45.84 -54.07
N ASN A 97 1.84 -45.96 -54.11
CA ASN A 97 1.08 -46.33 -55.29
C ASN A 97 0.41 -45.10 -55.91
N ILE A 98 -0.05 -45.28 -57.17
CA ILE A 98 -0.86 -44.25 -57.81
C ILE A 98 -2.25 -44.28 -57.21
N ALA A 99 -2.67 -43.18 -56.60
CA ALA A 99 -4.00 -43.00 -55.99
C ALA A 99 -4.56 -41.64 -56.46
N ASP A 100 -5.86 -41.54 -56.52
CA ASP A 100 -6.52 -40.26 -56.72
C ASP A 100 -6.64 -39.44 -55.42
N ASP A 101 -7.08 -38.18 -55.52
CA ASP A 101 -7.19 -37.30 -54.38
C ASP A 101 -8.21 -37.74 -53.32
N GLU A 102 -9.23 -38.52 -53.72
CA GLU A 102 -10.26 -39.03 -52.82
C GLU A 102 -9.74 -40.19 -52.01
N GLU A 103 -9.03 -41.13 -52.67
CA GLU A 103 -8.39 -42.26 -52.01
C GLU A 103 -7.30 -41.79 -50.99
N LEU A 104 -6.50 -40.77 -51.36
CA LEU A 104 -5.53 -40.19 -50.43
C LEU A 104 -6.18 -39.56 -49.19
N LYS A 105 -7.32 -38.89 -49.35
CA LYS A 105 -8.09 -38.34 -48.24
C LYS A 105 -8.69 -39.45 -47.34
N GLU A 106 -9.13 -40.51 -47.89
CA GLU A 106 -9.67 -41.66 -47.15
C GLU A 106 -8.57 -42.35 -46.35
N ILE A 107 -7.42 -42.59 -46.95
CA ILE A 107 -6.24 -43.16 -46.28
C ILE A 107 -5.82 -42.27 -45.10
N ALA A 108 -5.77 -40.96 -45.34
CA ALA A 108 -5.41 -40.02 -44.28
C ALA A 108 -6.42 -39.98 -43.14
N ARG A 109 -7.73 -40.03 -43.43
CA ARG A 109 -8.79 -40.12 -42.38
C ARG A 109 -8.71 -41.41 -41.60
N ASN A 110 -8.58 -42.53 -42.28
CA ASN A 110 -8.48 -43.86 -41.63
C ASN A 110 -7.25 -43.93 -40.72
N PHE A 111 -6.14 -43.34 -41.15
CA PHE A 111 -4.94 -43.28 -40.32
C PHE A 111 -5.15 -42.34 -39.10
N GLN A 112 -5.79 -41.19 -39.32
CA GLN A 112 -6.08 -40.27 -38.23
C GLN A 112 -7.02 -40.86 -37.18
N ASP A 113 -8.08 -41.50 -37.64
CA ASP A 113 -9.07 -42.14 -36.74
C ASP A 113 -8.49 -43.34 -35.99
N ALA A 114 -7.63 -44.13 -36.63
CA ALA A 114 -7.04 -45.31 -36.03
C ALA A 114 -5.90 -45.02 -35.06
N TYR A 115 -5.11 -43.94 -35.32
CA TYR A 115 -3.83 -43.76 -34.62
C TYR A 115 -3.63 -42.38 -33.96
N MET A 116 -4.38 -41.34 -34.38
CA MET A 116 -4.23 -39.97 -33.86
C MET A 116 -5.34 -39.57 -32.90
N ASN A 117 -6.30 -40.45 -32.62
CA ASN A 117 -7.38 -40.13 -31.69
C ASN A 117 -6.87 -40.20 -30.24
N LYS A 118 -7.40 -39.30 -29.37
CA LYS A 118 -7.03 -39.20 -27.96
C LYS A 118 -7.18 -40.51 -27.18
N ASP A 119 -8.02 -41.40 -27.64
CA ASP A 119 -8.32 -42.70 -26.99
C ASP A 119 -7.27 -43.78 -27.29
N ASN A 120 -6.37 -43.54 -28.25
CA ASN A 120 -5.29 -44.48 -28.58
C ASN A 120 -4.01 -44.12 -27.77
N ALA A 121 -4.05 -44.41 -26.47
CA ALA A 121 -2.96 -44.09 -25.51
C ALA A 121 -1.67 -44.89 -25.74
N GLY A 122 -1.68 -45.85 -26.68
CA GLY A 122 -0.55 -46.77 -26.91
C GLY A 122 0.55 -46.25 -27.84
N GLY A 123 0.28 -45.24 -28.66
CA GLY A 123 1.27 -44.57 -29.54
C GLY A 123 1.92 -45.48 -30.61
N ILE A 124 1.39 -46.70 -30.84
CA ILE A 124 1.94 -47.67 -31.82
C ILE A 124 1.01 -47.74 -33.02
N ALA A 125 1.53 -47.31 -34.18
CA ALA A 125 0.85 -47.47 -35.47
C ALA A 125 1.46 -48.64 -36.23
N ALA A 126 0.64 -49.60 -36.69
CA ALA A 126 1.05 -50.60 -37.64
C ALA A 126 0.77 -50.07 -39.07
N ILE A 127 1.79 -49.93 -39.86
CA ILE A 127 1.72 -49.36 -41.21
C ILE A 127 2.08 -50.47 -42.19
N ASP A 128 1.31 -50.58 -43.27
CA ASP A 128 1.60 -51.44 -44.40
C ASP A 128 2.72 -50.87 -45.27
N ASN A 129 3.34 -51.72 -46.07
CA ASN A 129 4.47 -51.34 -46.95
C ASN A 129 4.06 -50.32 -48.04
N THR A 130 2.78 -50.09 -48.25
CA THR A 130 2.22 -49.10 -49.16
C THR A 130 2.21 -47.68 -48.66
N VAL A 131 2.31 -47.48 -47.34
CA VAL A 131 2.21 -46.16 -46.68
C VAL A 131 3.45 -45.92 -45.81
N GLU A 132 4.14 -44.82 -46.03
CA GLU A 132 5.24 -44.39 -45.21
C GLU A 132 4.83 -43.13 -44.44
N PHE A 133 4.88 -43.18 -43.09
CA PHE A 133 4.67 -42.00 -42.24
C PHE A 133 5.99 -41.28 -42.05
N LYS A 134 5.98 -40.00 -42.40
CA LYS A 134 7.12 -39.10 -42.09
C LYS A 134 6.70 -38.04 -41.08
N GLU A 135 7.32 -38.12 -39.94
CA GLU A 135 7.15 -37.09 -38.90
C GLU A 135 7.70 -35.75 -39.38
N ILE A 136 6.90 -34.72 -39.25
CA ILE A 136 7.35 -33.36 -39.44
C ILE A 136 7.79 -32.84 -38.09
N SER A 137 9.08 -32.58 -37.92
CA SER A 137 9.61 -31.87 -36.77
C SER A 137 8.98 -30.50 -36.70
N GLN A 138 7.87 -30.40 -35.95
CA GLN A 138 7.25 -29.10 -35.69
C GLN A 138 8.20 -28.31 -34.78
N ARG A 139 8.72 -27.20 -35.24
CA ARG A 139 9.28 -26.20 -34.35
C ARG A 139 8.14 -25.68 -33.49
N THR A 140 8.02 -26.20 -32.28
CA THR A 140 7.07 -25.70 -31.32
C THR A 140 7.41 -24.23 -31.06
N PRO A 141 6.56 -23.27 -31.45
CA PRO A 141 6.84 -21.87 -31.18
C PRO A 141 6.91 -21.72 -29.65
N SER A 142 8.09 -21.41 -29.16
CA SER A 142 8.29 -21.08 -27.74
C SER A 142 7.90 -19.63 -27.54
N ILE A 143 6.93 -19.36 -26.67
CA ILE A 143 6.67 -18.01 -26.22
C ILE A 143 7.75 -17.69 -25.18
N PRO A 144 8.59 -16.67 -25.42
CA PRO A 144 9.63 -16.33 -24.45
C PRO A 144 8.99 -15.94 -23.12
N THR A 145 9.37 -16.59 -22.05
CA THR A 145 8.88 -16.31 -20.68
C THR A 145 9.02 -14.82 -20.32
N ASN A 146 10.08 -14.18 -20.81
CA ASN A 146 10.33 -12.76 -20.63
C ASN A 146 9.21 -11.86 -21.20
N GLN A 147 8.58 -12.25 -22.29
CA GLN A 147 7.46 -11.46 -22.87
C GLN A 147 6.22 -11.55 -22.00
N ILE A 148 5.90 -12.73 -21.48
CA ILE A 148 4.75 -12.90 -20.58
C ILE A 148 4.99 -12.11 -19.29
N THR A 149 6.20 -12.21 -18.72
CA THR A 149 6.59 -11.44 -17.54
C THR A 149 6.47 -9.93 -17.79
N PHE A 150 6.98 -9.44 -18.93
CA PHE A 150 6.87 -8.03 -19.30
C PHE A 150 5.40 -7.55 -19.41
N LEU A 151 4.53 -8.33 -20.04
CA LEU A 151 3.11 -8.00 -20.16
C LEU A 151 2.42 -7.99 -18.77
N ARG A 152 2.72 -8.96 -17.93
CA ARG A 152 2.24 -9.01 -16.53
C ARG A 152 2.70 -7.78 -15.75
N ASP A 153 3.97 -7.45 -15.83
CA ASP A 153 4.56 -6.32 -15.12
C ASP A 153 3.98 -4.97 -15.58
N ASN A 154 3.58 -4.85 -16.85
CA ASN A 154 2.87 -3.67 -17.33
C ASN A 154 1.49 -3.51 -16.69
N ILE A 155 0.77 -4.62 -16.47
CA ILE A 155 -0.51 -4.59 -15.74
C ILE A 155 -0.27 -4.22 -14.28
N TYR A 156 0.72 -4.80 -13.64
CA TYR A 156 1.07 -4.48 -12.25
C TYR A 156 1.43 -3.01 -12.07
N ARG A 157 2.26 -2.46 -12.96
CA ARG A 157 2.62 -1.04 -12.96
C ARG A 157 1.40 -0.14 -13.16
N TYR A 158 0.45 -0.57 -14.01
CA TYR A 158 -0.78 0.17 -14.21
C TYR A 158 -1.58 0.33 -12.91
N TYR A 159 -1.64 -0.70 -12.07
CA TYR A 159 -2.32 -0.66 -10.78
C TYR A 159 -1.42 -0.20 -9.63
N GLY A 160 -0.15 0.09 -9.88
CA GLY A 160 0.81 0.47 -8.85
C GLY A 160 1.17 -0.67 -7.90
N VAL A 161 1.03 -1.92 -8.35
CA VAL A 161 1.36 -3.12 -7.59
C VAL A 161 2.56 -3.84 -8.18
N ASN A 162 3.14 -4.76 -7.41
CA ASN A 162 4.21 -5.64 -7.86
C ASN A 162 4.01 -7.06 -7.29
N ASP A 163 4.84 -8.00 -7.72
CA ASP A 163 4.80 -9.40 -7.27
C ASP A 163 4.89 -9.53 -5.73
N LYS A 164 5.69 -8.69 -5.08
CA LYS A 164 5.89 -8.74 -3.63
C LYS A 164 4.64 -8.31 -2.85
N ILE A 165 3.86 -7.37 -3.39
CA ILE A 165 2.55 -6.99 -2.83
C ILE A 165 1.61 -8.18 -2.90
N LEU A 166 1.55 -8.87 -4.04
CA LEU A 166 0.66 -10.01 -4.26
C LEU A 166 1.03 -11.23 -3.41
N THR A 167 2.32 -11.44 -3.17
CA THR A 167 2.84 -12.53 -2.34
C THR A 167 2.98 -12.18 -0.86
N SER A 168 2.63 -10.93 -0.48
CA SER A 168 2.78 -10.42 0.89
C SER A 168 4.20 -10.53 1.45
N THR A 169 5.22 -10.34 0.60
CA THR A 169 6.65 -10.42 0.94
C THR A 169 7.32 -9.05 0.96
N LEU A 170 6.55 -7.98 1.14
CA LEU A 170 7.05 -6.61 1.23
C LEU A 170 7.93 -6.41 2.47
N ASN A 171 9.01 -5.67 2.29
CA ASN A 171 9.71 -5.06 3.42
C ASN A 171 9.09 -3.68 3.77
N ASP A 172 9.47 -3.10 4.90
CA ASP A 172 8.92 -1.82 5.39
C ASP A 172 9.08 -0.68 4.36
N THR A 173 10.22 -0.60 3.68
CA THR A 173 10.49 0.45 2.68
C THR A 173 9.60 0.29 1.44
N GLU A 174 9.43 -0.94 0.99
CA GLU A 174 8.55 -1.27 -0.15
C GLU A 174 7.08 -1.02 0.19
N PHE A 175 6.68 -1.33 1.44
CA PHE A 175 5.33 -1.02 1.92
C PHE A 175 5.06 0.49 1.96
N ILE A 176 6.00 1.29 2.48
CA ILE A 176 5.91 2.75 2.50
C ILE A 176 5.76 3.28 1.07
N SER A 177 6.60 2.82 0.15
CA SER A 177 6.53 3.23 -1.25
C SER A 177 5.19 2.87 -1.92
N PHE A 178 4.65 1.69 -1.62
CA PHE A 178 3.31 1.30 -2.08
C PHE A 178 2.22 2.19 -1.48
N TYR A 179 2.29 2.45 -0.19
CA TYR A 179 1.36 3.31 0.50
C TYR A 179 1.32 4.72 -0.12
N GLU A 180 2.48 5.36 -0.25
CA GLU A 180 2.61 6.72 -0.80
C GLU A 180 2.12 6.84 -2.26
N ASN A 181 2.38 5.82 -3.08
CA ASN A 181 2.02 5.87 -4.49
C ASN A 181 0.57 5.44 -4.79
N VAL A 182 -0.01 4.56 -3.99
CA VAL A 182 -1.31 3.93 -4.30
C VAL A 182 -2.38 4.27 -3.28
N ILE A 183 -2.07 4.18 -1.99
CA ILE A 183 -3.06 4.32 -0.92
C ILE A 183 -3.26 5.78 -0.51
N GLU A 184 -2.17 6.52 -0.33
CA GLU A 184 -2.23 7.91 0.12
C GLU A 184 -3.05 8.81 -0.80
N PRO A 185 -2.93 8.75 -2.15
CA PRO A 185 -3.77 9.55 -3.04
C PRO A 185 -5.27 9.29 -2.87
N ILE A 186 -5.65 8.05 -2.52
CA ILE A 186 -7.05 7.68 -2.22
C ILE A 186 -7.46 8.26 -0.87
N SER A 187 -6.62 8.13 0.15
CA SER A 187 -6.85 8.67 1.49
C SER A 187 -7.01 10.19 1.47
N VAL A 188 -6.19 10.88 0.70
CA VAL A 188 -6.27 12.33 0.51
C VAL A 188 -7.60 12.72 -0.17
N GLN A 189 -8.01 12.00 -1.23
CA GLN A 189 -9.30 12.25 -1.87
C GLN A 189 -10.46 12.03 -0.89
N LEU A 190 -10.43 10.94 -0.11
CA LEU A 190 -11.43 10.66 0.92
C LEU A 190 -11.48 11.80 1.94
N SER A 191 -10.33 12.26 2.44
CA SER A 191 -10.24 13.36 3.40
C SER A 191 -10.90 14.63 2.87
N TYR A 192 -10.64 15.00 1.62
CA TYR A 192 -11.28 16.15 0.98
C TYR A 192 -12.77 15.94 0.77
N GLU A 193 -13.19 14.82 0.19
CA GLU A 193 -14.60 14.54 -0.08
C GLU A 193 -15.44 14.55 1.22
N PHE A 194 -14.94 13.91 2.28
CA PHE A 194 -15.61 13.89 3.57
C PHE A 194 -15.63 15.27 4.23
N THR A 195 -14.51 15.97 4.24
CA THR A 195 -14.43 17.31 4.82
C THR A 195 -15.41 18.27 4.16
N PHE A 196 -15.38 18.37 2.82
CA PHE A 196 -16.21 19.37 2.11
C PHE A 196 -17.69 19.01 2.00
N LYS A 197 -18.05 17.74 2.16
CA LYS A 197 -19.46 17.31 2.02
C LYS A 197 -20.16 17.07 3.35
N LEU A 198 -19.43 16.78 4.42
CA LEU A 198 -20.00 16.54 5.73
C LEU A 198 -19.91 17.75 6.66
N LEU A 199 -18.89 18.57 6.53
CA LEU A 199 -18.70 19.77 7.35
C LEU A 199 -19.27 21.00 6.67
N THR A 200 -19.83 21.90 7.46
CA THR A 200 -20.29 23.21 6.98
C THR A 200 -19.09 24.12 6.68
N PRO A 201 -19.23 25.14 5.80
CA PRO A 201 -18.17 26.11 5.56
C PRO A 201 -17.68 26.82 6.83
N ARG A 202 -18.57 27.00 7.80
CA ARG A 202 -18.24 27.61 9.10
C ARG A 202 -17.33 26.68 9.92
N GLU A 203 -17.65 25.40 9.99
CA GLU A 203 -16.81 24.42 10.71
C GLU A 203 -15.42 24.29 10.07
N ILE A 204 -15.37 24.23 8.74
CA ILE A 204 -14.10 24.25 8.00
C ILE A 204 -13.29 25.51 8.29
N GLY A 205 -13.96 26.68 8.36
CA GLY A 205 -13.33 27.95 8.69
C GLY A 205 -12.73 28.01 10.11
N TYR A 206 -13.21 27.20 11.03
CA TYR A 206 -12.62 26.98 12.36
C TYR A 206 -11.47 25.98 12.38
N GLY A 207 -11.07 25.43 11.24
CA GLY A 207 -9.98 24.46 11.11
C GLY A 207 -10.40 23.00 11.30
N ASN A 208 -11.71 22.71 11.41
CA ASN A 208 -12.18 21.33 11.46
C ASN A 208 -11.97 20.65 10.11
N ARG A 209 -11.51 19.42 10.14
CA ARG A 209 -11.31 18.58 8.95
C ARG A 209 -11.44 17.11 9.34
N ILE A 210 -11.73 16.28 8.36
CA ILE A 210 -11.79 14.84 8.47
C ILE A 210 -10.60 14.29 7.69
N ASP A 211 -9.66 13.68 8.39
CA ASP A 211 -8.47 13.12 7.78
C ASP A 211 -8.51 11.59 7.80
N PHE A 212 -8.25 10.98 6.66
CA PHE A 212 -8.01 9.56 6.53
C PHE A 212 -6.48 9.34 6.51
N VAL A 213 -5.95 8.90 7.62
CA VAL A 213 -4.51 8.66 7.78
C VAL A 213 -4.29 7.20 8.16
N ALA A 214 -3.45 6.49 7.41
CA ALA A 214 -3.01 5.19 7.86
C ALA A 214 -1.87 5.35 8.87
N ASN A 215 -1.98 4.65 9.97
CA ASN A 215 -0.85 4.52 10.89
C ASN A 215 0.17 3.55 10.28
N LEU A 216 1.17 4.08 9.59
CA LEU A 216 2.22 3.28 8.93
C LEU A 216 2.99 2.40 9.92
N LEU A 217 3.10 2.83 11.18
CA LEU A 217 3.73 2.04 12.23
C LEU A 217 2.94 0.76 12.55
N GLN A 218 1.64 0.72 12.28
CA GLN A 218 0.82 -0.49 12.48
C GLN A 218 1.27 -1.65 11.57
N TYR A 219 1.86 -1.33 10.41
CA TYR A 219 2.34 -2.33 9.44
C TYR A 219 3.85 -2.54 9.50
N ALA A 220 4.56 -1.76 10.30
CA ALA A 220 6.00 -1.88 10.49
C ALA A 220 6.37 -3.17 11.25
N THR A 221 7.58 -3.66 11.02
CA THR A 221 8.13 -4.78 11.80
C THR A 221 8.24 -4.40 13.28
N LEU A 222 8.26 -5.41 14.14
CA LEU A 222 8.42 -5.19 15.58
C LEU A 222 9.68 -4.37 15.88
N GLN A 223 10.76 -4.62 15.15
CA GLN A 223 12.02 -3.91 15.32
C GLN A 223 11.91 -2.43 14.89
N THR A 224 11.23 -2.15 13.79
CA THR A 224 10.99 -0.77 13.34
C THR A 224 10.11 -0.01 14.33
N ARG A 225 9.07 -0.66 14.87
CA ARG A 225 8.22 -0.07 15.93
C ARG A 225 8.99 0.22 17.20
N GLU A 226 9.83 -0.71 17.63
CA GLU A 226 10.68 -0.53 18.80
C GLU A 226 11.64 0.63 18.59
N THR A 227 12.31 0.70 17.43
CA THR A 227 13.26 1.78 17.13
C THR A 227 12.59 3.16 17.11
N ILE A 228 11.47 3.30 16.41
CA ILE A 228 10.75 4.58 16.30
C ILE A 228 10.00 4.88 17.59
N GLY A 229 9.23 3.91 18.10
CA GLY A 229 8.42 4.08 19.31
C GLY A 229 9.28 4.29 20.55
N GLY A 230 10.38 3.55 20.70
CA GLY A 230 11.35 3.73 21.77
C GLY A 230 11.98 5.12 21.72
N GLY A 231 12.39 5.58 20.54
CA GLY A 231 12.91 6.94 20.35
C GLY A 231 11.89 8.04 20.67
N MET A 232 10.61 7.82 20.38
CA MET A 232 9.53 8.76 20.75
C MET A 232 9.23 8.72 22.26
N PHE A 233 9.25 7.52 22.84
CA PHE A 233 9.06 7.33 24.27
C PHE A 233 10.17 7.99 25.09
N ASP A 234 11.44 7.79 24.73
CA ASP A 234 12.59 8.40 25.37
C ASP A 234 12.57 9.94 25.35
N ARG A 235 11.95 10.51 24.34
CA ARG A 235 11.74 11.97 24.21
C ARG A 235 10.50 12.49 24.91
N GLY A 236 9.74 11.63 25.57
CA GLY A 236 8.48 11.99 26.24
C GLY A 236 7.34 12.33 25.27
N ALA A 237 7.44 11.94 23.99
CA ALA A 237 6.37 12.15 23.01
C ALA A 237 5.22 11.17 23.22
N LEU A 238 5.50 9.95 23.72
CA LEU A 238 4.53 8.91 24.02
C LEU A 238 4.43 8.66 25.52
N THR A 239 3.24 8.30 25.98
CA THR A 239 3.02 7.75 27.32
C THR A 239 3.44 6.28 27.36
N ILE A 240 3.55 5.70 28.53
CA ILE A 240 3.82 4.27 28.72
C ILE A 240 2.73 3.42 28.03
N ASN A 241 1.45 3.81 28.17
CA ASN A 241 0.33 3.08 27.58
C ASN A 241 0.32 3.20 26.05
N GLU A 242 0.58 4.37 25.49
CA GLU A 242 0.71 4.56 24.03
C GLU A 242 1.87 3.74 23.43
N TYR A 243 3.01 3.66 24.15
CA TYR A 243 4.12 2.82 23.72
C TYR A 243 3.79 1.33 23.82
N ARG A 244 3.09 0.90 24.88
CA ARG A 244 2.62 -0.47 25.04
C ARG A 244 1.62 -0.85 23.95
N GLU A 245 0.68 0.03 23.62
CA GLU A 245 -0.27 -0.16 22.52
C GLU A 245 0.44 -0.31 21.17
N LEU A 246 1.47 0.52 20.92
CA LEU A 246 2.30 0.41 19.73
C LEU A 246 2.99 -0.97 19.61
N MET A 247 3.34 -1.57 20.74
CA MET A 247 3.96 -2.89 20.85
C MET A 247 2.93 -4.02 21.03
N TYR A 248 1.63 -3.73 20.89
CA TYR A 248 0.50 -4.66 21.08
C TYR A 248 0.37 -5.23 22.51
N TYR A 249 0.82 -4.51 23.51
CA TYR A 249 0.55 -4.83 24.91
C TYR A 249 -0.64 -4.03 25.45
N GLY A 250 -1.43 -4.64 26.32
CA GLY A 250 -2.52 -3.95 26.99
C GLY A 250 -2.03 -2.83 27.93
N PRO A 251 -2.90 -1.84 28.25
CA PRO A 251 -2.56 -0.76 29.14
C PRO A 251 -2.30 -1.25 30.57
N VAL A 252 -1.54 -0.46 31.31
CA VAL A 252 -1.28 -0.69 32.75
C VAL A 252 -1.79 0.50 33.55
N GLU A 253 -2.09 0.25 34.82
CA GLU A 253 -2.44 1.29 35.77
C GLU A 253 -1.28 2.29 35.86
N ASP A 254 -1.57 3.58 35.98
CA ASP A 254 -0.61 4.69 35.92
C ASP A 254 0.26 4.81 34.64
N GLY A 255 -0.09 4.09 33.60
CA GLY A 255 0.65 4.11 32.33
C GLY A 255 0.43 5.34 31.44
N ASP A 256 -0.42 6.30 31.81
CA ASP A 256 -0.68 7.54 31.04
C ASP A 256 0.35 8.66 31.34
N GLN A 257 1.41 8.33 32.06
CA GLN A 257 2.51 9.22 32.36
C GLN A 257 3.51 9.26 31.19
N ARG A 258 4.06 10.45 30.96
CA ARG A 258 5.17 10.65 30.00
C ARG A 258 6.48 10.64 30.76
N LEU A 259 7.38 9.79 30.34
CA LEU A 259 8.74 9.73 30.85
C LEU A 259 9.68 10.46 29.86
N VAL A 260 10.64 11.19 30.39
CA VAL A 260 11.67 11.86 29.58
C VAL A 260 13.02 11.39 30.06
N SER A 261 13.88 11.02 29.11
CA SER A 261 15.28 10.75 29.44
C SER A 261 15.97 12.03 29.89
N LEU A 262 16.66 11.99 31.01
CA LEU A 262 17.44 13.11 31.56
C LEU A 262 18.60 13.55 30.64
N ASN A 263 18.86 12.82 29.55
CA ASN A 263 19.90 13.15 28.58
C ASN A 263 19.52 14.33 27.63
N TYR A 264 18.28 14.82 27.68
CA TYR A 264 17.83 15.94 26.85
C TYR A 264 17.64 17.19 27.72
N VAL A 265 18.42 18.22 27.42
CA VAL A 265 18.36 19.53 28.09
C VAL A 265 17.85 20.57 27.11
N LYS A 266 17.07 21.53 27.57
CA LYS A 266 16.70 22.68 26.74
C LYS A 266 17.96 23.40 26.26
N VAL A 267 17.96 23.86 25.00
CA VAL A 267 19.13 24.56 24.42
C VAL A 267 19.55 25.77 25.25
N GLY A 268 18.60 26.48 25.91
CA GLY A 268 18.88 27.61 26.80
C GLY A 268 19.53 27.20 28.13
N ASP A 269 19.37 25.97 28.57
CA ASP A 269 19.86 25.46 29.86
C ASP A 269 21.13 24.61 29.71
N GLN A 270 21.65 24.48 28.50
CA GLN A 270 22.80 23.65 28.19
C GLN A 270 24.06 24.04 29.01
N SER A 271 24.23 25.34 29.29
CA SER A 271 25.34 25.84 30.10
C SER A 271 25.25 25.42 31.59
N LEU A 272 24.05 25.19 32.11
CA LEU A 272 23.84 24.72 33.48
C LEU A 272 24.19 23.24 33.67
N TYR A 273 24.11 22.46 32.60
CA TYR A 273 24.43 21.03 32.63
C TYR A 273 25.87 20.72 32.21
N GLN A 274 26.51 21.59 31.39
CA GLN A 274 27.92 21.45 31.00
C GLN A 274 28.90 21.89 32.11
N VAL A 275 28.50 22.83 32.93
CA VAL A 275 29.15 23.10 34.22
C VAL A 275 28.55 22.08 35.16
N GLY A 276 29.15 20.89 35.24
CA GLY A 276 28.75 19.88 36.23
C GLY A 276 28.43 20.58 37.51
N GLN A 277 27.37 20.16 38.22
CA GLN A 277 27.04 20.69 39.53
C GLN A 277 28.34 20.99 40.26
N GLN A 278 28.81 22.21 40.16
CA GLN A 278 29.72 22.69 41.15
C GLN A 278 28.89 22.52 42.42
N ASN A 279 29.23 21.46 43.17
CA ASN A 279 28.82 21.39 44.54
C ASN A 279 29.01 22.81 45.06
N GLU A 280 27.93 23.57 45.24
CA GLU A 280 27.97 24.67 46.14
C GLU A 280 28.54 24.06 47.41
N PRO A 281 29.73 24.52 47.85
CA PRO A 281 30.22 24.02 49.14
C PRO A 281 29.08 24.22 50.11
N PRO A 282 28.81 23.25 51.03
CA PRO A 282 27.71 23.38 51.96
C PRO A 282 27.79 24.75 52.55
N ASP A 283 26.71 25.51 52.44
CA ASP A 283 26.57 26.87 52.92
C ASP A 283 27.08 26.90 54.36
N ASP A 284 28.37 27.26 54.54
CA ASP A 284 29.02 27.39 55.81
C ASP A 284 28.69 28.76 56.40
N THR A 285 27.35 29.00 56.44
CA THR A 285 26.81 30.15 57.16
C THR A 285 27.20 30.14 58.61
N GLY A 286 27.61 29.01 59.16
CA GLY A 286 28.16 28.92 60.52
C GLY A 286 29.58 29.40 60.69
N ALA A 287 30.48 29.22 59.71
CA ALA A 287 31.87 29.68 59.78
C ALA A 287 31.96 31.17 59.56
N ASN A 288 31.23 31.68 58.58
CA ASN A 288 31.23 33.14 58.26
C ASN A 288 30.62 33.97 59.38
N ASP A 289 29.63 33.47 60.09
CA ASP A 289 29.05 34.14 61.26
C ASP A 289 29.99 34.09 62.51
N ARG A 290 30.75 33.01 62.66
CA ARG A 290 31.76 32.95 63.71
C ARG A 290 32.94 33.87 63.48
N GLU A 291 33.43 33.96 62.26
CA GLU A 291 34.47 34.93 61.87
C GLU A 291 34.00 36.38 61.97
N LYS A 292 32.80 36.69 61.54
CA LYS A 292 32.20 38.04 61.72
C LYS A 292 32.03 38.41 63.18
N ARG A 293 31.58 37.46 64.05
CA ARG A 293 31.46 37.67 65.51
C ARG A 293 32.83 37.83 66.18
N ALA A 294 33.82 37.04 65.69
CA ALA A 294 35.21 37.17 66.22
C ALA A 294 35.82 38.51 65.80
N MET A 295 35.67 38.97 64.58
CA MET A 295 36.11 40.26 64.11
C MET A 295 35.40 41.42 64.83
N GLN A 296 34.10 41.36 65.06
CA GLN A 296 33.35 42.33 65.85
C GLN A 296 33.77 42.36 67.32
N ALA A 297 34.04 41.23 67.87
CA ALA A 297 34.56 41.16 69.28
C ALA A 297 35.96 41.74 69.38
N ALA A 298 36.85 41.44 68.43
CA ALA A 298 38.20 42.04 68.36
C ALA A 298 38.15 43.60 68.13
N ALA A 299 37.27 44.07 67.27
CA ALA A 299 37.09 45.50 67.04
C ALA A 299 36.55 46.22 68.30
N ARG A 300 35.64 45.60 69.02
CA ARG A 300 35.13 46.16 70.28
C ARG A 300 36.22 46.20 71.34
N ALA A 301 37.03 45.16 71.47
CA ALA A 301 38.15 45.10 72.39
C ALA A 301 39.17 46.20 72.06
N TYR A 302 39.50 46.39 70.79
CA TYR A 302 40.41 47.42 70.33
C TYR A 302 39.89 48.84 70.62
N MET A 303 38.59 49.07 70.47
CA MET A 303 37.98 50.38 70.77
C MET A 303 37.92 50.63 72.35
N GLN A 304 37.83 49.57 73.12
CA GLN A 304 37.88 49.71 74.57
C GLN A 304 39.30 50.09 75.05
N ILE A 305 40.32 49.52 74.44
CA ILE A 305 41.72 49.84 74.80
C ILE A 305 42.07 51.28 74.40
N MET A 306 41.52 51.76 73.28
CA MET A 306 41.76 53.15 72.82
C MET A 306 40.96 54.21 73.55
N LYS A 307 39.95 53.84 74.36
CA LYS A 307 39.13 54.77 75.15
C LYS A 307 39.54 54.83 76.63
N GLY A 308 40.50 54.02 77.03
CA GLY A 308 40.95 53.87 78.43
C GLY A 308 42.37 54.38 78.66
N GLY A 309 42.91 55.19 77.72
CA GLY A 309 44.21 55.86 77.85
C GLY A 309 44.11 57.36 77.86
#